data_3598fea1bccfea7e70b362fe2b9406a2
#
_entry.id   3598fea1bccfea7e70b362fe2b9406a2
#
_cell.length_a   1.000
_cell.length_b   1.000
_cell.length_c   1.000
_cell.angle_alpha   90.00
_cell.angle_beta   90.00
_cell.angle_gamma   90.00
#
_symmetry.space_group_name_H-M   'P 1'
#
loop_
_entity.id
_entity.type
_entity.pdbx_description
1 polymer ?
#
loop_
_entity_poly.entity_id
_entity_poly.type
_entity_poly.pdbx_seq_one_letter_code
_entity_poly.pdbx_strand_id
1 'polypeptide(L)'
;YSSAASDVYKRQDLSGMDVVRKLVILSREAGYRVEQDDVEKNLFVPDEYFQGSLDDFWKKLPELDPEFEAKRKTLDIEHKRWRFVATLDGGKTSVGLQAVGPEHPFYNLEGSNNIVLLTTERYKEYPMMIQGYGAGASVTAAGVFANIMSIANI
;
A
#
# COMPACT_ATOMS: atom_id res chain seq x y z
N TYR A 1 -0.83 18.99 -14.90
CA TYR A 1 -0.76 18.95 -13.41
C TYR A 1 0.31 19.92 -12.93
N SER A 2 0.00 20.81 -11.98
CA SER A 2 1.04 21.64 -11.37
C SER A 2 1.95 20.76 -10.51
N SER A 3 3.25 21.05 -10.50
CA SER A 3 4.23 20.34 -9.68
C SER A 3 3.83 20.32 -8.19
N ALA A 4 3.29 21.43 -7.68
CA ALA A 4 2.83 21.55 -6.30
C ALA A 4 1.70 20.55 -5.94
N ALA A 5 0.74 20.31 -6.82
CA ALA A 5 -0.30 19.29 -6.59
C ALA A 5 0.31 17.88 -6.54
N SER A 6 1.25 17.58 -7.45
CA SER A 6 1.97 16.29 -7.45
C SER A 6 2.71 16.05 -6.14
N ASP A 7 3.35 17.06 -5.57
CA ASP A 7 4.14 16.92 -4.34
C ASP A 7 3.26 16.75 -3.09
N VAL A 8 2.09 17.37 -3.05
CA VAL A 8 1.08 17.11 -2.00
C VAL A 8 0.64 15.64 -2.03
N TYR A 9 0.36 15.08 -3.20
CA TYR A 9 -0.03 13.66 -3.32
C TYR A 9 1.08 12.72 -2.86
N LYS A 10 2.34 12.97 -3.26
CA LYS A 10 3.48 12.16 -2.80
C LYS A 10 3.63 12.15 -1.29
N ARG A 11 3.46 13.30 -0.61
CA ARG A 11 3.46 13.37 0.85
C ARG A 11 2.33 12.52 1.46
N GLN A 12 1.13 12.55 0.86
CA GLN A 12 0.01 11.71 1.30
C GLN A 12 0.29 10.23 1.09
N ASP A 13 0.87 9.84 -0.03
CA ASP A 13 1.25 8.45 -0.32
C ASP A 13 2.25 7.93 0.73
N LEU A 14 3.27 8.74 1.07
CA LEU A 14 4.25 8.40 2.09
C LEU A 14 3.66 8.30 3.51
N SER A 15 2.53 8.95 3.77
CA SER A 15 1.80 8.83 5.04
C SER A 15 1.08 7.48 5.22
N GLY A 16 0.99 6.66 4.17
CA GLY A 16 0.34 5.36 4.20
C GLY A 16 -1.19 5.40 4.36
N MET A 17 -1.80 6.58 4.43
CA MET A 17 -3.24 6.73 4.70
C MET A 17 -4.12 6.16 3.59
N ASP A 18 -3.67 6.16 2.35
CA ASP A 18 -4.39 5.54 1.25
C ASP A 18 -4.48 4.01 1.44
N VAL A 19 -3.39 3.39 1.84
CA VAL A 19 -3.33 1.95 2.12
C VAL A 19 -4.19 1.59 3.33
N VAL A 20 -4.17 2.41 4.39
CA VAL A 20 -5.04 2.24 5.57
C VAL A 20 -6.52 2.27 5.17
N ARG A 21 -6.95 3.23 4.34
CA ARG A 21 -8.33 3.31 3.86
C ARG A 21 -8.74 2.09 3.03
N LYS A 22 -7.87 1.64 2.13
CA LYS A 22 -8.10 0.42 1.34
C LYS A 22 -8.24 -0.81 2.24
N LEU A 23 -7.37 -0.94 3.24
CA LEU A 23 -7.44 -2.04 4.21
C LEU A 23 -8.76 -2.03 4.99
N VAL A 24 -9.20 -0.86 5.48
CA VAL A 24 -10.49 -0.71 6.19
C VAL A 24 -11.66 -1.13 5.30
N ILE A 25 -11.67 -0.71 4.03
CA ILE A 25 -12.72 -1.10 3.07
C ILE A 25 -12.74 -2.62 2.90
N LEU A 26 -11.59 -3.24 2.60
CA LEU A 26 -11.49 -4.68 2.40
C LEU A 26 -11.84 -5.47 3.67
N SER A 27 -11.48 -4.96 4.84
CA SER A 27 -11.83 -5.59 6.13
C SER A 27 -13.34 -5.60 6.35
N ARG A 28 -14.03 -4.52 6.03
CA ARG A 28 -15.49 -4.41 6.14
C ARG A 28 -16.20 -5.33 5.15
N GLU A 29 -15.72 -5.41 3.91
CA GLU A 29 -16.23 -6.36 2.91
C GLU A 29 -16.02 -7.82 3.35
N ALA A 30 -14.94 -8.10 4.09
CA ALA A 30 -14.69 -9.41 4.70
C ALA A 30 -15.52 -9.67 5.99
N GLY A 31 -16.39 -8.75 6.39
CA GLY A 31 -17.28 -8.88 7.55
C GLY A 31 -16.70 -8.42 8.89
N TYR A 32 -15.54 -7.80 8.91
CA TYR A 32 -14.93 -7.27 10.12
C TYR A 32 -15.29 -5.79 10.33
N ARG A 33 -15.58 -5.42 11.59
CA ARG A 33 -15.78 -4.02 11.97
C ARG A 33 -14.41 -3.42 12.31
N VAL A 34 -13.86 -2.65 11.37
CA VAL A 34 -12.55 -2.00 11.50
C VAL A 34 -12.69 -0.52 11.16
N GLU A 35 -12.13 0.34 11.99
CA GLU A 35 -11.98 1.77 11.75
C GLU A 35 -10.51 2.13 11.47
N GLN A 36 -10.24 3.33 10.96
CA GLN A 36 -8.88 3.73 10.62
C GLN A 36 -7.93 3.80 11.84
N ASP A 37 -8.51 4.06 13.02
CA ASP A 37 -7.76 4.14 14.27
C ASP A 37 -7.44 2.77 14.86
N ASP A 38 -8.16 1.72 14.43
CA ASP A 38 -7.88 0.33 14.83
C ASP A 38 -6.70 -0.28 14.07
N VAL A 39 -6.26 0.36 13.00
CA VAL A 39 -5.15 -0.14 12.17
C VAL A 39 -3.81 0.18 12.84
N GLU A 40 -3.04 -0.87 13.15
CA GLU A 40 -1.66 -0.73 13.60
C GLU A 40 -0.79 -0.19 12.44
N LYS A 41 -0.18 0.97 12.67
CA LYS A 41 0.59 1.70 11.64
C LYS A 41 2.07 1.67 11.96
N ASN A 42 2.80 0.82 11.24
CA ASN A 42 4.26 0.73 11.28
C ASN A 42 4.84 1.46 10.06
N LEU A 43 4.64 2.78 10.03
CA LEU A 43 5.02 3.62 8.91
C LEU A 43 6.54 3.80 8.87
N PHE A 44 7.08 3.92 7.65
CA PHE A 44 8.52 4.03 7.43
C PHE A 44 9.03 5.48 7.49
N VAL A 45 8.14 6.48 7.36
CA VAL A 45 8.45 7.89 7.61
C VAL A 45 7.84 8.26 8.95
N PRO A 46 8.62 8.71 9.95
CA PRO A 46 8.11 9.11 11.26
C PRO A 46 7.12 10.28 11.17
N ASP A 47 6.13 10.29 12.05
CA ASP A 47 5.05 11.29 12.06
C ASP A 47 5.56 12.73 12.16
N GLU A 48 6.70 12.94 12.82
CA GLU A 48 7.32 14.25 12.98
C GLU A 48 7.75 14.90 11.65
N TYR A 49 8.02 14.08 10.61
CA TYR A 49 8.34 14.57 9.27
C TYR A 49 7.11 15.15 8.55
N PHE A 50 5.93 14.72 8.92
CA PHE A 50 4.68 15.23 8.34
C PHE A 50 4.19 16.53 8.97
N GLN A 51 4.89 17.07 9.96
CA GLN A 51 4.58 18.35 10.58
C GLN A 51 5.19 19.50 9.77
N GLY A 52 4.53 20.66 9.80
CA GLY A 52 4.99 21.85 9.07
C GLY A 52 4.55 21.90 7.60
N SER A 53 5.24 22.74 6.84
CA SER A 53 4.95 22.96 5.42
C SER A 53 5.42 21.78 4.55
N LEU A 54 4.95 21.79 3.30
CA LEU A 54 5.42 20.83 2.29
C LEU A 54 6.91 20.98 2.00
N ASP A 55 7.41 22.23 1.99
CA ASP A 55 8.83 22.52 1.78
C ASP A 55 9.69 21.99 2.93
N ASP A 56 9.20 22.07 4.18
CA ASP A 56 9.90 21.52 5.35
C ASP A 56 9.97 20.00 5.27
N PHE A 57 8.90 19.35 4.83
CA PHE A 57 8.87 17.91 4.60
C PHE A 57 9.96 17.47 3.60
N TRP A 58 10.02 18.10 2.44
CA TRP A 58 11.01 17.75 1.41
C TRP A 58 12.45 18.06 1.79
N LYS A 59 12.68 19.07 2.64
CA LYS A 59 14.02 19.37 3.16
C LYS A 59 14.51 18.36 4.18
N LYS A 60 13.61 17.85 5.00
CA LYS A 60 13.93 16.88 6.07
C LYS A 60 14.04 15.45 5.57
N LEU A 61 13.25 15.06 4.57
CA LEU A 61 13.15 13.68 4.12
C LEU A 61 14.50 13.00 3.79
N PRO A 62 15.49 13.69 3.18
CA PRO A 62 16.82 13.13 2.92
C PRO A 62 17.62 12.74 4.17
N GLU A 63 17.23 13.20 5.36
CA GLU A 63 17.88 12.81 6.61
C GLU A 63 17.69 11.31 6.90
N LEU A 64 16.65 10.69 6.32
CA LEU A 64 16.38 9.26 6.43
C LEU A 64 17.20 8.39 5.47
N ASP A 65 17.78 8.98 4.41
CA ASP A 65 18.48 8.25 3.36
C ASP A 65 19.60 7.33 3.88
N PRO A 66 20.48 7.76 4.83
CA PRO A 66 21.56 6.89 5.31
C PRO A 66 21.04 5.64 6.02
N GLU A 67 19.97 5.77 6.80
CA GLU A 67 19.35 4.63 7.50
C GLU A 67 18.70 3.67 6.51
N PHE A 68 17.93 4.20 5.55
CA PHE A 68 17.30 3.38 4.51
C PHE A 68 18.30 2.68 3.63
N GLU A 69 19.40 3.34 3.27
CA GLU A 69 20.45 2.75 2.44
C GLU A 69 21.18 1.63 3.22
N ALA A 70 21.45 1.80 4.51
CA ALA A 70 22.03 0.74 5.33
C ALA A 70 21.12 -0.50 5.39
N LYS A 71 19.83 -0.28 5.64
CA LYS A 71 18.82 -1.35 5.65
C LYS A 71 18.68 -2.02 4.28
N ARG A 72 18.68 -1.23 3.19
CA ARG A 72 18.62 -1.76 1.83
C ARG A 72 19.80 -2.70 1.53
N LYS A 73 21.03 -2.31 1.90
CA LYS A 73 22.22 -3.15 1.72
C LYS A 73 22.12 -4.47 2.49
N THR A 74 21.58 -4.45 3.70
CA THR A 74 21.36 -5.66 4.49
C THR A 74 20.38 -6.60 3.78
N LEU A 75 19.28 -6.06 3.26
CA LEU A 75 18.28 -6.84 2.53
C LEU A 75 18.83 -7.40 1.21
N ASP A 76 19.68 -6.65 0.50
CA ASP A 76 20.32 -7.13 -0.73
C ASP A 76 21.21 -8.36 -0.44
N ILE A 77 21.96 -8.35 0.68
CA ILE A 77 22.78 -9.51 1.11
C ILE A 77 21.89 -10.73 1.43
N GLU A 78 20.74 -10.49 2.02
CA GLU A 78 19.76 -11.54 2.35
C GLU A 78 18.87 -11.94 1.15
N HIS A 79 19.06 -11.35 -0.02
CA HIS A 79 18.19 -11.50 -1.21
C HIS A 79 16.72 -11.16 -0.93
N LYS A 80 16.46 -10.19 -0.07
CA LYS A 80 15.13 -9.72 0.29
C LYS A 80 14.84 -8.34 -0.30
N ARG A 81 13.55 -8.01 -0.39
CA ARG A 81 13.07 -6.69 -0.82
C ARG A 81 12.05 -6.16 0.16
N TRP A 82 12.06 -4.86 0.40
CA TRP A 82 10.96 -4.23 1.13
C TRP A 82 9.72 -4.11 0.28
N ARG A 83 8.60 -4.39 0.92
CA ARG A 83 7.26 -4.14 0.40
C ARG A 83 6.42 -3.45 1.46
N PHE A 84 5.63 -2.47 1.04
CA PHE A 84 4.65 -1.83 1.92
C PHE A 84 3.38 -2.68 1.88
N VAL A 85 3.07 -3.33 3.00
CA VAL A 85 2.06 -4.38 3.09
C VAL A 85 0.98 -3.98 4.06
N ALA A 86 -0.27 -4.17 3.66
CA ALA A 86 -1.43 -4.15 4.53
C ALA A 86 -1.86 -5.58 4.84
N THR A 87 -2.12 -5.88 6.10
CA THR A 87 -2.48 -7.22 6.57
C THR A 87 -3.78 -7.17 7.34
N LEU A 88 -4.68 -8.12 7.02
CA LEU A 88 -5.87 -8.44 7.80
C LEU A 88 -5.76 -9.91 8.23
N ASP A 89 -5.74 -10.16 9.52
CA ASP A 89 -5.70 -11.52 10.09
C ASP A 89 -6.64 -11.62 11.28
N GLY A 90 -7.71 -12.40 11.14
CA GLY A 90 -8.70 -12.61 12.19
C GLY A 90 -9.32 -11.33 12.78
N GLY A 91 -9.45 -10.28 11.96
CA GLY A 91 -9.94 -8.96 12.38
C GLY A 91 -8.85 -8.00 12.91
N LYS A 92 -7.60 -8.48 13.07
CA LYS A 92 -6.46 -7.60 13.35
C LYS A 92 -5.93 -7.01 12.06
N THR A 93 -5.65 -5.72 12.07
CA THR A 93 -5.20 -4.97 10.90
C THR A 93 -3.90 -4.25 11.16
N SER A 94 -2.98 -4.34 10.22
CA SER A 94 -1.70 -3.62 10.27
C SER A 94 -1.25 -3.16 8.90
N VAL A 95 -0.47 -2.09 8.86
CA VAL A 95 0.17 -1.55 7.66
C VAL A 95 1.63 -1.24 7.98
N GLY A 96 2.55 -1.68 7.13
CA GLY A 96 3.97 -1.40 7.34
C GLY A 96 4.89 -2.01 6.30
N LEU A 97 6.19 -1.70 6.42
CA LEU A 97 7.22 -2.32 5.60
C LEU A 97 7.51 -3.75 6.06
N GLN A 98 7.48 -4.67 5.12
CA GLN A 98 7.88 -6.06 5.34
C GLN A 98 9.02 -6.45 4.39
N ALA A 99 10.00 -7.18 4.91
CA ALA A 99 11.06 -7.76 4.12
C ALA A 99 10.60 -9.11 3.57
N VAL A 100 10.52 -9.24 2.25
CA VAL A 100 10.05 -10.46 1.57
C VAL A 100 11.18 -11.09 0.76
N GLY A 101 11.30 -12.42 0.82
CA GLY A 101 12.23 -13.21 0.06
C GLY A 101 11.73 -13.56 -1.35
N PRO A 102 12.60 -14.18 -2.19
CA PRO A 102 12.27 -14.51 -3.58
C PRO A 102 11.06 -15.44 -3.76
N GLU A 103 10.77 -16.27 -2.75
CA GLU A 103 9.64 -17.19 -2.72
C GLU A 103 8.28 -16.50 -2.48
N HIS A 104 8.31 -15.28 -1.97
CA HIS A 104 7.09 -14.55 -1.63
C HIS A 104 6.48 -13.91 -2.87
N PRO A 105 5.14 -14.00 -3.08
CA PRO A 105 4.48 -13.42 -4.27
C PRO A 105 4.72 -11.92 -4.47
N PHE A 106 4.98 -11.18 -3.40
CA PHE A 106 5.24 -9.74 -3.48
C PHE A 106 6.66 -9.40 -3.94
N TYR A 107 7.59 -10.38 -3.98
CA TYR A 107 8.99 -10.10 -4.28
C TYR A 107 9.18 -9.46 -5.66
N ASN A 108 8.47 -9.96 -6.67
CA ASN A 108 8.57 -9.50 -8.06
C ASN A 108 7.53 -8.43 -8.44
N LEU A 109 6.88 -7.81 -7.45
CA LEU A 109 5.95 -6.73 -7.73
C LEU A 109 6.69 -5.50 -8.25
N GLU A 110 6.32 -5.04 -9.45
CA GLU A 110 6.97 -3.92 -10.14
C GLU A 110 5.96 -2.87 -10.61
N GLY A 111 6.45 -1.65 -10.77
CA GLY A 111 5.69 -0.52 -11.29
C GLY A 111 4.49 -0.16 -10.41
N SER A 112 3.35 0.13 -11.05
CA SER A 112 2.09 0.49 -10.40
C SER A 112 1.15 -0.69 -10.15
N ASN A 113 1.65 -1.93 -10.24
CA ASN A 113 0.88 -3.12 -9.94
C ASN A 113 0.59 -3.22 -8.44
N ASN A 114 -0.61 -3.72 -8.14
CA ASN A 114 -1.00 -4.11 -6.79
C ASN A 114 -1.22 -5.62 -6.75
N ILE A 115 -0.95 -6.23 -5.60
CA ILE A 115 -1.25 -7.63 -5.33
C ILE A 115 -2.11 -7.71 -4.07
N VAL A 116 -3.16 -8.52 -4.15
CA VAL A 116 -3.95 -8.94 -2.97
C VAL A 116 -3.83 -10.45 -2.86
N LEU A 117 -3.43 -10.93 -1.69
CA LEU A 117 -3.41 -12.35 -1.36
C LEU A 117 -4.58 -12.65 -0.41
N LEU A 118 -5.39 -13.62 -0.78
CA LEU A 118 -6.53 -14.09 0.01
C LEU A 118 -6.24 -15.51 0.50
N THR A 119 -5.96 -15.64 1.80
CA THR A 119 -5.79 -16.93 2.47
C THR A 119 -7.10 -17.29 3.15
N THR A 120 -7.70 -18.40 2.78
CA THR A 120 -8.95 -18.91 3.33
C THR A 120 -8.79 -20.40 3.64
N GLU A 121 -9.76 -21.03 4.29
CA GLU A 121 -9.72 -22.48 4.51
C GLU A 121 -9.54 -23.28 3.21
N ARG A 122 -10.15 -22.81 2.11
CA ARG A 122 -10.01 -23.43 0.78
C ARG A 122 -8.67 -23.13 0.11
N TYR A 123 -8.14 -21.93 0.31
CA TYR A 123 -6.89 -21.45 -0.30
C TYR A 123 -5.81 -21.26 0.76
N LYS A 124 -5.59 -22.31 1.59
CA LYS A 124 -4.64 -22.26 2.69
C LYS A 124 -3.20 -22.49 2.25
N GLU A 125 -2.99 -23.53 1.45
CA GLU A 125 -1.65 -23.89 0.95
C GLU A 125 -1.23 -23.01 -0.23
N TYR A 126 -2.19 -22.66 -1.08
CA TYR A 126 -2.01 -21.79 -2.24
C TYR A 126 -2.99 -20.63 -2.15
N PRO A 127 -2.59 -19.51 -1.55
CA PRO A 127 -3.45 -18.32 -1.46
C PRO A 127 -3.92 -17.85 -2.83
N MET A 128 -5.17 -17.43 -2.93
CA MET A 128 -5.67 -16.80 -4.15
C MET A 128 -4.96 -15.46 -4.32
N MET A 129 -4.39 -15.25 -5.50
CA MET A 129 -3.67 -14.03 -5.84
C MET A 129 -4.45 -13.24 -6.89
N ILE A 130 -4.70 -11.97 -6.59
CA ILE A 130 -5.25 -10.99 -7.53
C ILE A 130 -4.17 -9.94 -7.77
N GLN A 131 -3.73 -9.82 -9.02
CA GLN A 131 -2.69 -8.86 -9.41
C GLN A 131 -3.16 -8.02 -10.59
N GLY A 132 -2.87 -6.73 -10.55
CA GLY A 132 -3.17 -5.82 -11.64
C GLY A 132 -2.90 -4.36 -11.30
N TYR A 133 -3.20 -3.49 -12.25
CA TYR A 133 -3.11 -2.05 -12.02
C TYR A 133 -4.21 -1.60 -11.07
N GLY A 134 -3.82 -0.91 -9.99
CA GLY A 134 -4.77 -0.37 -9.01
C GLY A 134 -5.24 1.05 -9.33
N ALA A 135 -4.51 1.77 -10.18
CA ALA A 135 -4.77 3.16 -10.52
C ALA A 135 -4.35 3.46 -11.96
N GLY A 136 -4.81 4.58 -12.48
CA GLY A 136 -4.51 5.08 -13.82
C GLY A 136 -5.78 5.55 -14.54
N ALA A 137 -5.64 6.55 -15.41
CA ALA A 137 -6.77 7.17 -16.09
C ALA A 137 -7.59 6.17 -16.91
N SER A 138 -6.93 5.27 -17.63
CA SER A 138 -7.60 4.25 -18.46
C SER A 138 -8.34 3.21 -17.62
N VAL A 139 -7.73 2.75 -16.52
CA VAL A 139 -8.34 1.77 -15.60
C VAL A 139 -9.57 2.37 -14.91
N THR A 140 -9.45 3.60 -14.43
CA THR A 140 -10.57 4.32 -13.79
C THR A 140 -11.70 4.58 -14.79
N ALA A 141 -11.38 5.04 -16.00
CA ALA A 141 -12.38 5.28 -17.05
C ALA A 141 -13.10 3.99 -17.44
N ALA A 142 -12.39 2.88 -17.57
CA ALA A 142 -13.00 1.57 -17.86
C ALA A 142 -13.93 1.11 -16.74
N GLY A 143 -13.55 1.31 -15.46
CA GLY A 143 -14.41 0.99 -14.32
C GLY A 143 -15.70 1.83 -14.28
N VAL A 144 -15.59 3.13 -14.52
CA VAL A 144 -16.76 4.03 -14.61
C VAL A 144 -17.67 3.61 -15.76
N PHE A 145 -17.10 3.32 -16.92
CA PHE A 145 -17.87 2.87 -18.07
C PHE A 145 -18.58 1.54 -17.80
N ALA A 146 -17.90 0.58 -17.16
CA ALA A 146 -18.50 -0.70 -16.78
C ALA A 146 -19.69 -0.49 -15.82
N ASN A 147 -19.60 0.42 -14.86
CA ASN A 147 -20.71 0.75 -13.97
C ASN A 147 -21.90 1.37 -14.71
N ILE A 148 -21.65 2.28 -15.68
CA ILE A 148 -22.70 2.85 -16.52
C ILE A 148 -23.41 1.75 -17.31
N MET A 149 -22.65 0.84 -17.91
CA MET A 149 -23.22 -0.29 -18.67
C MET A 149 -24.02 -1.24 -17.78
N SER A 150 -23.57 -1.47 -16.54
CA SER A 150 -24.30 -2.30 -15.57
C SER A 150 -25.65 -1.68 -15.21
N ILE A 151 -25.71 -0.36 -15.01
CA ILE A 151 -26.95 0.37 -14.74
C ILE A 151 -27.89 0.33 -15.97
N ALA A 152 -27.35 0.44 -17.18
CA ALA A 152 -28.13 0.43 -18.41
C ALA A 152 -28.74 -0.95 -18.75
N ASN A 153 -28.19 -2.02 -18.16
CA ASN A 153 -28.64 -3.41 -18.38
C ASN A 153 -29.57 -3.94 -17.26
N ILE A 154 -29.97 -3.09 -16.34
CA ILE A 154 -31.05 -3.35 -15.38
C ILE A 154 -32.38 -2.88 -15.98
#